data_74f15511f0b925a5c5eb770bcdc75b79
#
_entry.id   74f15511f0b925a5c5eb770bcdc75b79
#
_cell.length_a   1.000
_cell.length_b   1.000
_cell.length_c   1.000
_cell.angle_alpha   90.00
_cell.angle_beta   90.00
_cell.angle_gamma   90.00
#
_symmetry.space_group_name_H-M   'P 1'
#
loop_
_entity.id
_entity.type
_entity.pdbx_description
1 polymer ?
#
loop_
_entity_poly.entity_id
_entity_poly.type
_entity_poly.pdbx_seq_one_letter_code
_entity_poly.pdbx_strand_id
1 'polypeptide(L)'
;MDFISGLPLSLRKKDAIWVIVDRLTKSAHFILVRMDYSLDKLAELYISEIVRLHGVPVSIISDRDPRFTSRFWDKLQEALGTQLYFSTAFHPQIDGQSEHVIQVLEDMLRCCILEFEGNWERYLPLIEFAYNNSYQSSIKMTPYEALYGRKCRTPLYWTKLSERKIHGVDLIWETEEKV
;
A
#
# COMPACT_ATOMS: atom_id res chain seq x y z
N MET A 1 -9.27 2.42 -1.12
CA MET A 1 -8.44 2.77 0.07
C MET A 1 -8.96 2.02 1.27
N ASP A 2 -8.05 1.54 2.11
CA ASP A 2 -8.39 0.74 3.27
C ASP A 2 -7.33 0.90 4.38
N PHE A 3 -7.67 0.55 5.63
CA PHE A 3 -6.75 0.56 6.75
C PHE A 3 -6.51 -0.87 7.26
N ILE A 4 -5.26 -1.29 7.28
CA ILE A 4 -4.84 -2.50 7.98
C ILE A 4 -4.51 -2.10 9.41
N SER A 5 -5.37 -2.49 10.34
CA SER A 5 -5.29 -2.16 11.77
C SER A 5 -4.96 -3.38 12.62
N GLY A 6 -4.77 -3.15 13.92
CA GLY A 6 -4.46 -4.22 14.87
C GLY A 6 -3.04 -4.77 14.75
N LEU A 7 -2.13 -4.00 14.14
CA LEU A 7 -0.72 -4.34 14.08
C LEU A 7 -0.02 -4.08 15.42
N PRO A 8 1.01 -4.86 15.77
CA PRO A 8 1.80 -4.58 16.94
C PRO A 8 2.44 -3.20 16.83
N LEU A 9 2.54 -2.49 17.94
CA LEU A 9 3.10 -1.14 17.98
C LEU A 9 4.54 -1.16 17.49
N SER A 10 4.82 -0.38 16.44
CA SER A 10 6.17 -0.27 15.89
C SER A 10 7.08 0.59 16.78
N LEU A 11 8.37 0.61 16.48
CA LEU A 11 9.36 1.45 17.18
C LEU A 11 9.01 2.95 17.10
N ARG A 12 8.39 3.38 16.02
CA ARG A 12 7.90 4.75 15.83
C ARG A 12 6.47 4.96 16.31
N LYS A 13 5.95 4.02 17.13
CA LYS A 13 4.59 4.06 17.69
C LYS A 13 3.49 4.11 16.62
N LYS A 14 3.68 3.37 15.52
CA LYS A 14 2.66 3.15 14.50
C LYS A 14 1.99 1.80 14.73
N ASP A 15 0.70 1.72 14.51
CA ASP A 15 -0.13 0.55 14.77
C ASP A 15 -1.06 0.20 13.61
N ALA A 16 -0.95 0.93 12.51
CA ALA A 16 -1.75 0.70 11.32
C ALA A 16 -1.03 1.13 10.04
N ILE A 17 -1.50 0.58 8.92
CA ILE A 17 -1.05 0.93 7.58
C ILE A 17 -2.26 1.37 6.78
N TRP A 18 -2.16 2.54 6.16
CA TRP A 18 -3.12 3.01 5.18
C TRP A 18 -2.69 2.53 3.80
N VAL A 19 -3.50 1.68 3.19
CA VAL A 19 -3.26 1.11 1.87
C VAL A 19 -4.06 1.88 0.83
N ILE A 20 -3.37 2.38 -0.17
CA ILE A 20 -3.97 3.08 -1.31
C ILE A 20 -3.51 2.38 -2.59
N VAL A 21 -4.45 1.91 -3.39
CA VAL A 21 -4.17 1.18 -4.63
C VAL A 21 -4.73 1.96 -5.81
N ASP A 22 -3.90 2.22 -6.81
CA ASP A 22 -4.37 2.75 -8.09
C ASP A 22 -5.12 1.65 -8.86
N ARG A 23 -6.35 1.95 -9.24
CA ARG A 23 -7.22 1.00 -9.92
C ARG A 23 -6.70 0.59 -11.30
N LEU A 24 -6.06 1.49 -12.02
CA LEU A 24 -5.59 1.27 -13.39
C LEU A 24 -4.29 0.49 -13.42
N THR A 25 -3.28 0.96 -12.72
CA THR A 25 -1.94 0.38 -12.72
C THR A 25 -1.76 -0.72 -11.68
N LYS A 26 -2.70 -0.83 -10.72
CA LYS A 26 -2.59 -1.71 -9.54
C LYS A 26 -1.42 -1.37 -8.63
N SER A 27 -0.76 -0.23 -8.82
CA SER A 27 0.30 0.19 -7.92
C SER A 27 -0.27 0.50 -6.53
N ALA A 28 0.42 0.02 -5.52
CA ALA A 28 0.04 0.20 -4.12
C ALA A 28 0.99 1.14 -3.40
N HIS A 29 0.44 1.95 -2.50
CA HIS A 29 1.17 2.79 -1.56
C HIS A 29 0.80 2.43 -0.14
N PHE A 30 1.81 2.29 0.71
CA PHE A 30 1.66 1.97 2.12
C PHE A 30 2.10 3.15 2.98
N ILE A 31 1.14 3.75 3.66
CA ILE A 31 1.40 4.89 4.53
C ILE A 31 1.30 4.42 5.99
N LEU A 32 2.39 4.58 6.73
CA LEU A 32 2.41 4.29 8.17
C LEU A 32 1.59 5.32 8.93
N VAL A 33 0.58 4.85 9.65
CA VAL A 33 -0.32 5.69 10.43
C VAL A 33 -0.52 5.17 11.84
N ARG A 34 -1.20 5.97 12.65
CA ARG A 34 -1.79 5.52 13.92
C ARG A 34 -3.29 5.59 13.79
N MET A 35 -3.97 4.67 14.42
CA MET A 35 -5.44 4.65 14.43
C MET A 35 -6.06 5.88 15.08
N ASP A 36 -5.33 6.55 15.96
CA ASP A 36 -5.74 7.78 16.66
C ASP A 36 -5.37 9.08 15.91
N TYR A 37 -4.88 8.99 14.66
CA TYR A 37 -4.59 10.20 13.89
C TYR A 37 -5.86 11.01 13.61
N SER A 38 -5.74 12.34 13.76
CA SER A 38 -6.79 13.26 13.37
C SER A 38 -7.04 13.24 11.87
N LEU A 39 -8.22 13.65 11.43
CA LEU A 39 -8.56 13.77 10.03
C LEU A 39 -7.65 14.75 9.29
N ASP A 40 -7.25 15.84 9.95
CA ASP A 40 -6.29 16.81 9.39
C ASP A 40 -4.95 16.14 9.11
N LYS A 41 -4.46 15.30 10.03
CA LYS A 41 -3.20 14.57 9.84
C LYS A 41 -3.27 13.55 8.71
N LEU A 42 -4.39 12.86 8.58
CA LEU A 42 -4.62 11.95 7.45
C LEU A 42 -4.69 12.72 6.12
N ALA A 43 -5.33 13.88 6.09
CA ALA A 43 -5.37 14.74 4.90
C ALA A 43 -3.97 15.23 4.49
N GLU A 44 -3.14 15.66 5.45
CA GLU A 44 -1.74 16.04 5.17
C GLU A 44 -0.96 14.89 4.54
N LEU A 45 -1.08 13.69 5.12
CA LEU A 45 -0.42 12.49 4.59
C LEU A 45 -0.92 12.15 3.18
N TYR A 46 -2.22 12.21 2.95
CA TYR A 46 -2.81 11.96 1.64
C TYR A 46 -2.27 12.94 0.58
N ILE A 47 -2.21 14.21 0.90
CA ILE A 47 -1.70 15.23 -0.01
C ILE A 47 -0.20 15.02 -0.26
N SER A 48 0.59 14.77 0.77
CA SER A 48 2.05 14.64 0.66
C SER A 48 2.48 13.36 -0.05
N GLU A 49 1.80 12.25 0.18
CA GLU A 49 2.21 10.94 -0.32
C GLU A 49 1.53 10.55 -1.64
N ILE A 50 0.29 11.01 -1.87
CA ILE A 50 -0.49 10.63 -3.05
C ILE A 50 -0.64 11.79 -4.02
N VAL A 51 -1.27 12.89 -3.59
CA VAL A 51 -1.58 14.00 -4.50
C VAL A 51 -0.32 14.63 -5.07
N ARG A 52 0.72 14.80 -4.26
CA ARG A 52 2.01 15.36 -4.70
C ARG A 52 2.70 14.49 -5.74
N LEU A 53 2.60 13.17 -5.62
CA LEU A 53 3.32 12.23 -6.49
C LEU A 53 2.53 11.85 -7.75
N HIS A 54 1.21 11.73 -7.63
CA HIS A 54 0.36 11.16 -8.68
C HIS A 54 -0.71 12.13 -9.19
N GLY A 55 -0.82 13.31 -8.59
CA GLY A 55 -1.91 14.23 -8.86
C GLY A 55 -3.20 13.89 -8.12
N VAL A 56 -4.23 14.68 -8.37
CA VAL A 56 -5.55 14.48 -7.77
C VAL A 56 -6.29 13.37 -8.53
N PRO A 57 -6.75 12.31 -7.88
CA PRO A 57 -7.51 11.27 -8.57
C PRO A 57 -8.91 11.77 -8.97
N VAL A 58 -9.42 11.26 -10.08
CA VAL A 58 -10.79 11.54 -10.54
C VAL A 58 -11.82 10.96 -9.56
N SER A 59 -11.55 9.78 -9.04
CA SER A 59 -12.43 9.10 -8.10
C SER A 59 -11.67 8.25 -7.10
N ILE A 60 -12.26 8.09 -5.93
CA ILE A 60 -11.76 7.24 -4.85
C ILE A 60 -12.86 6.25 -4.47
N ILE A 61 -12.48 4.98 -4.31
CA ILE A 61 -13.31 3.94 -3.71
C ILE A 61 -12.69 3.58 -2.36
N SER A 62 -13.47 3.63 -1.31
CA SER A 62 -13.05 3.25 0.04
C SER A 62 -14.08 2.38 0.72
N ASP A 63 -13.69 1.69 1.78
CA ASP A 63 -14.63 1.09 2.71
C ASP A 63 -15.42 2.18 3.46
N ARG A 64 -16.37 1.76 4.30
CA ARG A 64 -17.17 2.67 5.12
C ARG A 64 -16.53 2.99 6.47
N ASP A 65 -15.22 3.07 6.51
CA ASP A 65 -14.52 3.53 7.71
C ASP A 65 -15.02 4.95 8.10
N PRO A 66 -15.28 5.22 9.39
CA PRO A 66 -15.77 6.51 9.86
C PRO A 66 -14.92 7.72 9.43
N ARG A 67 -13.63 7.52 9.20
CA ARG A 67 -12.71 8.56 8.72
C ARG A 67 -13.03 8.97 7.30
N PHE A 68 -13.32 8.01 6.41
CA PHE A 68 -13.65 8.25 5.01
C PHE A 68 -15.09 8.72 4.79
N THR A 69 -16.01 8.37 5.71
CA THR A 69 -17.40 8.83 5.68
C THR A 69 -17.61 10.16 6.42
N SER A 70 -16.54 10.77 6.95
CA SER A 70 -16.62 12.03 7.68
C SER A 70 -16.93 13.22 6.75
N ARG A 71 -17.65 14.21 7.27
CA ARG A 71 -17.91 15.46 6.54
C ARG A 71 -16.63 16.20 6.16
N PHE A 72 -15.58 16.09 6.98
CA PHE A 72 -14.28 16.68 6.69
C PHE A 72 -13.66 16.06 5.43
N TRP A 73 -13.65 14.73 5.34
CA TRP A 73 -13.09 14.00 4.20
C TRP A 73 -13.88 14.27 2.93
N ASP A 74 -15.21 14.28 3.03
CA ASP A 74 -16.11 14.62 1.91
C ASP A 74 -15.82 16.03 1.36
N LYS A 75 -15.72 17.02 2.23
CA LYS A 75 -15.40 18.41 1.86
C LYS A 75 -13.99 18.55 1.25
N LEU A 76 -13.01 17.82 1.75
CA LEU A 76 -11.67 17.81 1.20
C LEU A 76 -11.69 17.28 -0.25
N GLN A 77 -12.36 16.16 -0.48
CA GLN A 77 -12.43 15.56 -1.81
C GLN A 77 -13.27 16.40 -2.76
N GLU A 78 -14.36 17.00 -2.29
CA GLU A 78 -15.13 17.98 -3.06
C GLU A 78 -14.25 19.17 -3.51
N ALA A 79 -13.46 19.72 -2.62
CA ALA A 79 -12.53 20.82 -2.92
C ALA A 79 -11.44 20.42 -3.92
N LEU A 80 -11.00 19.17 -3.90
CA LEU A 80 -10.05 18.61 -4.87
C LEU A 80 -10.72 18.21 -6.21
N GLY A 81 -12.04 18.19 -6.28
CA GLY A 81 -12.77 17.74 -7.47
C GLY A 81 -12.81 16.22 -7.64
N THR A 82 -12.59 15.47 -6.57
CA THR A 82 -12.58 14.00 -6.56
C THR A 82 -13.95 13.44 -6.18
N GLN A 83 -14.44 12.45 -6.91
CA GLN A 83 -15.68 11.76 -6.59
C GLN A 83 -15.42 10.62 -5.59
N LEU A 84 -16.22 10.56 -4.52
CA LEU A 84 -16.16 9.50 -3.52
C LEU A 84 -17.19 8.42 -3.80
N TYR A 85 -16.74 7.18 -3.76
CA TYR A 85 -17.57 5.99 -3.81
C TYR A 85 -17.24 5.09 -2.61
N PHE A 86 -18.27 4.47 -2.06
CA PHE A 86 -18.09 3.51 -0.97
C PHE A 86 -18.34 2.09 -1.48
N SER A 87 -17.43 1.19 -1.14
CA SER A 87 -17.62 -0.22 -1.42
C SER A 87 -18.84 -0.73 -0.67
N THR A 88 -19.72 -1.40 -1.38
CA THR A 88 -20.85 -2.10 -0.79
C THR A 88 -20.66 -3.59 -1.03
N ALA A 89 -20.96 -4.40 -0.03
CA ALA A 89 -20.85 -5.87 -0.10
C ALA A 89 -21.70 -6.50 -1.23
N PHE A 90 -22.44 -5.69 -2.00
CA PHE A 90 -23.35 -6.10 -3.05
C PHE A 90 -22.85 -5.94 -4.49
N HIS A 91 -21.63 -5.42 -4.71
CA HIS A 91 -21.06 -5.32 -6.06
C HIS A 91 -19.70 -6.00 -6.17
N PRO A 92 -19.66 -7.36 -6.14
CA PRO A 92 -18.41 -8.11 -6.17
C PRO A 92 -17.59 -7.93 -7.45
N GLN A 93 -18.20 -7.47 -8.55
CA GLN A 93 -17.49 -7.31 -9.84
C GLN A 93 -16.57 -6.08 -9.89
N ILE A 94 -16.80 -5.06 -9.06
CA ILE A 94 -15.97 -3.85 -8.99
C ILE A 94 -14.96 -3.97 -7.85
N ASP A 95 -15.33 -4.61 -6.75
CA ASP A 95 -14.54 -4.72 -5.52
C ASP A 95 -13.65 -5.97 -5.44
N GLY A 96 -14.02 -7.08 -6.08
CA GLY A 96 -13.30 -8.35 -5.93
C GLY A 96 -11.82 -8.30 -6.28
N GLN A 97 -11.39 -7.39 -7.16
CA GLN A 97 -9.98 -7.20 -7.48
C GLN A 97 -9.24 -6.37 -6.40
N SER A 98 -9.91 -5.36 -5.84
CA SER A 98 -9.33 -4.53 -4.77
C SER A 98 -9.26 -5.29 -3.47
N GLU A 99 -10.30 -6.05 -3.12
CA GLU A 99 -10.31 -6.93 -1.95
C GLU A 99 -9.22 -8.01 -2.04
N HIS A 100 -9.04 -8.61 -3.21
CA HIS A 100 -7.98 -9.60 -3.41
C HIS A 100 -6.58 -9.00 -3.24
N VAL A 101 -6.35 -7.81 -3.77
CA VAL A 101 -5.09 -7.09 -3.59
C VAL A 101 -4.85 -6.78 -2.12
N ILE A 102 -5.83 -6.25 -1.42
CA ILE A 102 -5.73 -5.94 0.01
C ILE A 102 -5.47 -7.21 0.81
N GLN A 103 -6.14 -8.32 0.51
CA GLN A 103 -5.91 -9.60 1.19
C GLN A 103 -4.49 -10.13 0.97
N VAL A 104 -3.96 -10.09 -0.27
CA VAL A 104 -2.58 -10.47 -0.56
C VAL A 104 -1.59 -9.60 0.22
N LEU A 105 -1.86 -8.29 0.29
CA LEU A 105 -1.05 -7.36 1.04
C LEU A 105 -1.11 -7.62 2.55
N GLU A 106 -2.28 -7.91 3.09
CA GLU A 106 -2.44 -8.29 4.49
C GLU A 106 -1.63 -9.55 4.82
N ASP A 107 -1.70 -10.57 3.97
CA ASP A 107 -0.96 -11.81 4.17
C ASP A 107 0.56 -11.58 4.12
N MET A 108 1.05 -10.81 3.15
CA MET A 108 2.46 -10.42 3.07
C MET A 108 2.92 -9.66 4.31
N LEU A 109 2.11 -8.71 4.77
CA LEU A 109 2.41 -7.91 5.96
C LEU A 109 2.37 -8.75 7.23
N ARG A 110 1.40 -9.65 7.39
CA ARG A 110 1.31 -10.55 8.53
C ARG A 110 2.53 -11.47 8.61
N CYS A 111 2.96 -12.06 7.49
CA CYS A 111 4.18 -12.85 7.43
C CYS A 111 5.40 -12.02 7.88
N CYS A 112 5.52 -10.79 7.39
CA CYS A 112 6.60 -9.90 7.75
C CYS A 112 6.59 -9.51 9.24
N ILE A 113 5.41 -9.24 9.79
CA ILE A 113 5.23 -8.88 11.20
C ILE A 113 5.59 -10.05 12.12
N LEU A 114 5.18 -11.27 11.76
CA LEU A 114 5.50 -12.48 12.53
C LEU A 114 7.00 -12.79 12.52
N GLU A 115 7.69 -12.47 11.43
CA GLU A 115 9.11 -12.77 11.29
C GLU A 115 10.01 -11.67 11.92
N PHE A 116 9.60 -10.41 11.86
CA PHE A 116 10.42 -9.26 12.26
C PHE A 116 9.91 -8.53 13.52
N GLU A 117 8.84 -9.01 14.15
CA GLU A 117 8.25 -8.47 15.37
C GLU A 117 8.14 -6.92 15.38
N GLY A 118 8.68 -6.24 16.38
CA GLY A 118 8.60 -4.77 16.53
C GLY A 118 9.31 -3.94 15.46
N ASN A 119 10.06 -4.56 14.54
CA ASN A 119 10.80 -3.88 13.47
C ASN A 119 10.07 -3.89 12.11
N TRP A 120 8.85 -4.38 12.03
CA TRP A 120 8.11 -4.56 10.78
C TRP A 120 8.02 -3.27 9.92
N GLU A 121 7.99 -2.11 10.52
CA GLU A 121 7.91 -0.83 9.80
C GLU A 121 9.10 -0.58 8.86
N ARG A 122 10.27 -1.13 9.18
CA ARG A 122 11.50 -0.98 8.36
C ARG A 122 11.40 -1.74 7.04
N TYR A 123 10.60 -2.80 7.02
CA TYR A 123 10.44 -3.66 5.85
C TYR A 123 9.27 -3.24 4.96
N LEU A 124 8.44 -2.31 5.42
CA LEU A 124 7.29 -1.84 4.66
C LEU A 124 7.64 -1.31 3.26
N PRO A 125 8.71 -0.50 3.07
CA PRO A 125 9.12 -0.07 1.74
C PRO A 125 9.52 -1.23 0.83
N LEU A 126 10.14 -2.27 1.39
CA LEU A 126 10.53 -3.46 0.65
C LEU A 126 9.31 -4.30 0.22
N ILE A 127 8.30 -4.40 1.09
CA ILE A 127 7.03 -5.07 0.78
C ILE A 127 6.29 -4.31 -0.32
N GLU A 128 6.21 -2.99 -0.22
CA GLU A 128 5.63 -2.14 -1.25
C GLU A 128 6.35 -2.32 -2.60
N PHE A 129 7.68 -2.30 -2.57
CA PHE A 129 8.49 -2.56 -3.76
C PHE A 129 8.24 -3.96 -4.34
N ALA A 130 8.25 -5.00 -3.50
CA ALA A 130 8.02 -6.38 -3.93
C ALA A 130 6.63 -6.55 -4.56
N TYR A 131 5.60 -5.97 -3.95
CA TYR A 131 4.25 -5.99 -4.50
C TYR A 131 4.19 -5.27 -5.86
N ASN A 132 4.71 -4.05 -5.95
CA ASN A 132 4.66 -3.25 -7.17
C ASN A 132 5.49 -3.85 -8.32
N ASN A 133 6.40 -4.76 -8.03
CA ASN A 133 7.18 -5.52 -9.02
C ASN A 133 6.70 -6.96 -9.22
N SER A 134 5.61 -7.37 -8.59
CA SER A 134 4.96 -8.66 -8.80
C SER A 134 3.99 -8.60 -9.98
N TYR A 135 3.98 -9.66 -10.79
CA TYR A 135 3.08 -9.77 -11.94
C TYR A 135 1.61 -9.79 -11.49
N GLN A 136 0.79 -8.95 -12.11
CA GLN A 136 -0.65 -8.87 -11.87
C GLN A 136 -1.40 -9.38 -13.12
N SER A 137 -2.13 -10.47 -12.97
CA SER A 137 -2.86 -11.11 -14.08
C SER A 137 -3.93 -10.20 -14.70
N SER A 138 -4.54 -9.33 -13.90
CA SER A 138 -5.60 -8.40 -14.34
C SER A 138 -5.11 -7.35 -15.33
N ILE A 139 -3.84 -6.93 -15.23
CA ILE A 139 -3.22 -5.95 -16.12
C ILE A 139 -2.12 -6.57 -17.01
N LYS A 140 -1.83 -7.87 -16.84
CA LYS A 140 -0.84 -8.66 -17.59
C LYS A 140 0.59 -8.09 -17.54
N MET A 141 0.92 -7.37 -16.48
CA MET A 141 2.25 -6.80 -16.23
C MET A 141 2.44 -6.53 -14.75
N THR A 142 3.58 -5.98 -14.35
CA THR A 142 3.77 -5.50 -12.98
C THR A 142 3.16 -4.10 -12.81
N PRO A 143 2.68 -3.73 -11.62
CA PRO A 143 2.24 -2.36 -11.34
C PRO A 143 3.29 -1.30 -11.65
N TYR A 144 4.56 -1.59 -11.37
CA TYR A 144 5.67 -0.71 -11.71
C TYR A 144 5.76 -0.46 -13.22
N GLU A 145 5.67 -1.53 -14.03
CA GLU A 145 5.70 -1.42 -15.48
C GLU A 145 4.49 -0.63 -16.01
N ALA A 146 3.31 -0.86 -15.45
CA ALA A 146 2.10 -0.12 -15.81
C ALA A 146 2.21 1.39 -15.49
N LEU A 147 2.86 1.75 -14.37
CA LEU A 147 3.01 3.13 -13.93
C LEU A 147 4.12 3.88 -14.69
N TYR A 148 5.26 3.24 -14.94
CA TYR A 148 6.45 3.89 -15.51
C TYR A 148 6.74 3.52 -16.97
N GLY A 149 5.98 2.61 -17.57
CA GLY A 149 6.16 2.17 -18.97
C GLY A 149 7.42 1.33 -19.21
N ARG A 150 8.09 0.86 -18.15
CA ARG A 150 9.31 0.05 -18.25
C ARG A 150 9.41 -0.95 -17.11
N LYS A 151 10.05 -2.08 -17.35
CA LYS A 151 10.34 -3.04 -16.27
C LYS A 151 11.35 -2.48 -15.28
N CYS A 152 11.11 -2.71 -14.00
CA CYS A 152 12.10 -2.43 -12.98
C CYS A 152 13.29 -3.39 -13.17
N ARG A 153 14.51 -2.87 -13.02
CA ARG A 153 15.69 -3.73 -12.86
C ARG A 153 15.62 -4.33 -11.46
N THR A 154 15.21 -5.57 -11.39
CA THR A 154 15.29 -6.32 -10.14
C THR A 154 16.68 -6.95 -10.02
N PRO A 155 17.32 -6.92 -8.86
CA PRO A 155 18.54 -7.67 -8.65
C PRO A 155 18.30 -9.15 -8.98
N LEU A 156 19.25 -9.77 -9.70
CA LEU A 156 19.18 -11.18 -10.15
C LEU A 156 18.91 -12.19 -9.01
N TYR A 157 18.94 -11.76 -7.77
CA TYR A 157 18.77 -12.57 -6.55
C TYR A 157 17.39 -12.49 -5.90
N TRP A 158 16.45 -11.68 -6.40
CA TRP A 158 15.10 -11.59 -5.83
C TRP A 158 14.32 -12.91 -5.92
N THR A 159 14.55 -13.69 -6.98
CA THR A 159 14.01 -15.05 -7.11
C THR A 159 14.57 -16.00 -6.04
N LYS A 160 15.82 -15.80 -5.63
CA LYS A 160 16.44 -16.57 -4.54
C LYS A 160 16.03 -16.08 -3.15
N LEU A 161 15.56 -14.84 -3.01
CA LEU A 161 15.00 -14.30 -1.77
C LEU A 161 13.62 -14.86 -1.48
N SER A 162 12.80 -15.16 -2.49
CA SER A 162 11.52 -15.84 -2.31
C SER A 162 11.68 -17.31 -1.94
N GLU A 163 12.80 -17.93 -2.31
CA GLU A 163 13.12 -19.34 -1.99
C GLU A 163 13.93 -19.50 -0.70
N ARG A 164 14.69 -18.48 -0.30
CA ARG A 164 15.38 -18.45 0.99
C ARG A 164 14.56 -17.57 1.93
N LYS A 165 14.14 -18.12 3.06
CA LYS A 165 13.62 -17.36 4.21
C LYS A 165 14.47 -16.10 4.34
N ILE A 166 13.84 -14.95 4.24
CA ILE A 166 14.50 -13.65 4.33
C ILE A 166 15.23 -13.60 5.67
N HIS A 167 16.50 -13.95 5.66
CA HIS A 167 17.39 -13.73 6.78
C HIS A 167 17.94 -12.31 6.65
N GLY A 168 17.25 -11.38 7.32
CA GLY A 168 17.76 -10.10 7.75
C GLY A 168 18.33 -9.11 6.74
N VAL A 169 18.72 -7.99 7.29
CA VAL A 169 19.32 -6.82 6.66
C VAL A 169 20.60 -7.14 5.88
N ASP A 170 21.30 -8.19 6.24
CA ASP A 170 22.58 -8.60 5.64
C ASP A 170 22.48 -8.90 4.14
N LEU A 171 21.34 -9.40 3.68
CA LEU A 171 21.08 -9.68 2.25
C LEU A 171 20.90 -8.41 1.40
N ILE A 172 20.43 -7.33 2.00
CA ILE A 172 20.29 -6.04 1.33
C ILE A 172 21.68 -5.41 1.13
N TRP A 173 22.52 -5.50 2.14
CA TRP A 173 23.92 -5.02 2.07
C TRP A 173 24.75 -5.80 1.06
N GLU A 174 24.60 -7.14 1.00
CA GLU A 174 25.28 -7.96 0.00
C GLU A 174 24.85 -7.68 -1.44
N THR A 175 23.65 -7.16 -1.65
CA THR A 175 23.18 -6.76 -2.99
C THR A 175 23.67 -5.35 -3.38
N GLU A 176 23.84 -4.44 -2.43
CA GLU A 176 24.42 -3.11 -2.69
C GLU A 176 25.92 -3.16 -2.99
N GLU A 177 26.68 -4.08 -2.37
CA GLU A 177 28.12 -4.24 -2.65
C GLU A 177 28.43 -4.93 -4.00
N LYS A 178 27.45 -5.58 -4.63
CA LYS A 178 27.63 -6.34 -5.89
C LYS A 178 27.04 -5.68 -7.13
N VAL A 179 26.46 -4.48 -6.97
CA VAL A 179 25.96 -3.65 -8.07
C VAL A 179 26.94 -2.55 -8.40
#